data_ba69319704eea2142b9661845938b6fd
#
_entry.id   ba69319704eea2142b9661845938b6fd
#
_cell.length_a   1.000
_cell.length_b   1.000
_cell.length_c   1.000
_cell.angle_alpha   90.00
_cell.angle_beta   90.00
_cell.angle_gamma   90.00
#
_symmetry.space_group_name_H-M   'P 1'
#
loop_
_entity.id
_entity.type
_entity.pdbx_description
1 polymer ?
#
loop_
_entity_poly.entity_id
_entity_poly.type
_entity_poly.pdbx_seq_one_letter_code
_entity_poly.pdbx_strand_id
1 'polypeptide(L)'
;ILLLLIFMYFMKDLLRNFILLVYATIIVICNPLNINSIAASEFIFAEKPGFSSKFENENGDIFTLNDFQEKVLLINLWATWCEPCKEEMPSLDSLQSYFDKNEFLVLPINLDRGPKKKALDFFDDFGITNIETFFDDKNNIPREVKILGLPVALLINKNGLEVARLIGPTEWTDIKIIELIRKEVSN
;
A
#
# COMPACT_ATOMS: atom_id res chain seq x y z
N ILE A 1 24.42 -66.06 -17.98
CA ILE A 1 25.24 -64.89 -17.54
C ILE A 1 24.95 -63.70 -18.43
N LEU A 2 24.97 -63.84 -19.77
CA LEU A 2 24.73 -62.71 -20.70
C LEU A 2 23.31 -62.07 -20.54
N LEU A 3 22.29 -62.92 -20.36
CA LEU A 3 20.91 -62.42 -20.16
C LEU A 3 20.76 -61.59 -18.86
N LEU A 4 21.47 -61.97 -17.82
CA LEU A 4 21.49 -61.24 -16.53
C LEU A 4 22.17 -59.88 -16.65
N LEU A 5 23.24 -59.78 -17.42
CA LEU A 5 23.95 -58.52 -17.66
C LEU A 5 23.09 -57.55 -18.49
N ILE A 6 22.39 -58.05 -19.51
CA ILE A 6 21.46 -57.25 -20.33
C ILE A 6 20.30 -56.74 -19.48
N PHE A 7 19.74 -57.60 -18.61
CA PHE A 7 18.65 -57.20 -17.69
C PHE A 7 19.11 -56.15 -16.69
N MET A 8 20.30 -56.30 -16.09
CA MET A 8 20.87 -55.29 -15.19
C MET A 8 21.15 -53.96 -15.89
N TYR A 9 21.59 -53.97 -17.14
CA TYR A 9 21.78 -52.75 -17.93
C TYR A 9 20.49 -52.05 -18.19
N PHE A 10 19.45 -52.77 -18.61
CA PHE A 10 18.11 -52.21 -18.85
C PHE A 10 17.46 -51.63 -17.58
N MET A 11 17.63 -52.31 -16.44
CA MET A 11 17.17 -51.84 -15.14
C MET A 11 17.87 -50.56 -14.72
N LYS A 12 19.16 -50.41 -14.94
CA LYS A 12 19.91 -49.18 -14.66
C LYS A 12 19.41 -47.99 -15.47
N ASP A 13 19.15 -48.18 -16.75
CA ASP A 13 18.62 -47.11 -17.61
C ASP A 13 17.20 -46.73 -17.24
N LEU A 14 16.34 -47.68 -16.89
CA LEU A 14 14.98 -47.43 -16.41
C LEU A 14 14.97 -46.64 -15.09
N LEU A 15 15.83 -47.04 -14.15
CA LEU A 15 15.98 -46.36 -12.86
C LEU A 15 16.52 -44.93 -13.03
N ARG A 16 17.52 -44.74 -13.90
CA ARG A 16 18.07 -43.41 -14.22
C ARG A 16 17.02 -42.49 -14.81
N ASN A 17 16.25 -42.98 -15.78
CA ASN A 17 15.16 -42.20 -16.41
C ASN A 17 14.05 -41.89 -15.44
N PHE A 18 13.69 -42.82 -14.53
CA PHE A 18 12.72 -42.60 -13.48
C PHE A 18 13.19 -41.51 -12.49
N ILE A 19 14.46 -41.55 -12.06
CA ILE A 19 15.06 -40.54 -11.20
C ILE A 19 15.05 -39.16 -11.87
N LEU A 20 15.41 -39.08 -13.16
CA LEU A 20 15.36 -37.82 -13.92
C LEU A 20 13.92 -37.26 -14.03
N LEU A 21 12.93 -38.11 -14.24
CA LEU A 21 11.53 -37.73 -14.26
C LEU A 21 11.04 -37.18 -12.88
N VAL A 22 11.43 -37.86 -11.79
CA VAL A 22 11.11 -37.42 -10.43
C VAL A 22 11.82 -36.09 -10.13
N TYR A 23 13.08 -35.92 -10.53
CA TYR A 23 13.76 -34.63 -10.38
C TYR A 23 13.12 -33.52 -11.19
N ALA A 24 12.73 -33.80 -12.43
CA ALA A 24 12.02 -32.81 -13.26
C ALA A 24 10.67 -32.41 -12.68
N THR A 25 9.92 -33.36 -12.11
CA THR A 25 8.64 -33.05 -11.44
C THR A 25 8.84 -32.28 -10.13
N ILE A 26 9.89 -32.60 -9.35
CA ILE A 26 10.23 -31.84 -8.14
C ILE A 26 10.66 -30.41 -8.49
N ILE A 27 11.44 -30.22 -9.55
CA ILE A 27 11.84 -28.88 -10.03
C ILE A 27 10.61 -28.07 -10.48
N VAL A 28 9.64 -28.72 -11.13
CA VAL A 28 8.38 -28.05 -11.55
C VAL A 28 7.50 -27.71 -10.34
N ILE A 29 7.46 -28.56 -9.32
CA ILE A 29 6.64 -28.35 -8.11
C ILE A 29 7.35 -27.40 -7.12
N CYS A 30 8.68 -27.48 -7.00
CA CYS A 30 9.50 -26.63 -6.12
C CYS A 30 10.03 -25.37 -6.83
N ASN A 31 9.65 -25.12 -8.07
CA ASN A 31 9.98 -23.86 -8.72
C ASN A 31 9.18 -22.77 -7.99
N PRO A 32 9.80 -21.84 -7.25
CA PRO A 32 9.12 -20.72 -6.67
C PRO A 32 8.77 -19.70 -7.75
N LEU A 33 8.21 -20.22 -8.87
CA LEU A 33 7.63 -19.37 -9.88
C LEU A 33 6.41 -18.72 -9.27
N ASN A 34 6.66 -17.54 -8.75
CA ASN A 34 5.63 -16.52 -8.56
C ASN A 34 4.66 -16.72 -7.40
N ILE A 35 5.19 -16.88 -6.17
CA ILE A 35 4.40 -16.43 -5.00
C ILE A 35 4.75 -14.96 -4.71
N ASN A 36 4.95 -14.17 -5.73
CA ASN A 36 4.77 -12.72 -5.65
C ASN A 36 3.36 -12.37 -6.14
N SER A 37 2.36 -13.03 -5.60
CA SER A 37 1.08 -12.41 -5.40
C SER A 37 1.18 -11.58 -4.11
N ILE A 38 2.04 -10.57 -4.11
CA ILE A 38 1.71 -9.34 -3.41
C ILE A 38 0.38 -8.97 -4.05
N ALA A 39 -0.70 -9.03 -3.26
CA ALA A 39 -1.98 -8.53 -3.71
C ALA A 39 -1.70 -7.13 -4.23
N ALA A 40 -1.65 -6.98 -5.53
CA ALA A 40 -1.41 -5.68 -6.14
C ALA A 40 -2.55 -4.81 -5.63
N SER A 41 -2.20 -3.76 -4.90
CA SER A 41 -3.15 -2.77 -4.46
C SER A 41 -3.92 -2.30 -5.69
N GLU A 42 -5.22 -2.53 -5.72
CA GLU A 42 -6.06 -2.20 -6.86
C GLU A 42 -6.77 -0.90 -6.59
N PHE A 43 -6.64 0.04 -7.53
CA PHE A 43 -7.42 1.27 -7.47
C PHE A 43 -8.88 1.00 -7.79
N ILE A 44 -9.75 1.32 -6.84
CA ILE A 44 -11.20 1.33 -7.03
C ILE A 44 -11.59 2.77 -7.39
N PHE A 45 -12.01 2.99 -8.62
CA PHE A 45 -12.49 4.28 -9.08
C PHE A 45 -13.98 4.43 -8.81
N ALA A 46 -14.35 5.48 -8.09
CA ALA A 46 -15.73 5.83 -7.83
C ALA A 46 -15.79 7.32 -7.47
N GLU A 47 -16.63 8.07 -8.15
CA GLU A 47 -16.87 9.46 -7.79
C GLU A 47 -18.02 9.54 -6.79
N LYS A 48 -17.71 9.94 -5.56
CA LYS A 48 -18.66 10.11 -4.47
C LYS A 48 -18.18 11.20 -3.53
N PRO A 49 -19.07 11.78 -2.70
CA PRO A 49 -18.65 12.73 -1.68
C PRO A 49 -17.52 12.14 -0.81
N GLY A 50 -16.51 12.95 -0.52
CA GLY A 50 -15.51 12.64 0.49
C GLY A 50 -16.16 12.55 1.89
N PHE A 51 -15.33 12.40 2.92
CA PHE A 51 -15.83 12.36 4.29
C PHE A 51 -16.04 13.76 4.87
N SER A 52 -16.93 13.85 5.87
CA SER A 52 -17.24 15.08 6.60
C SER A 52 -16.63 15.11 8.01
N SER A 53 -16.13 13.98 8.47
CA SER A 53 -15.51 13.83 9.79
C SER A 53 -14.31 14.75 9.95
N LYS A 54 -14.14 15.24 11.19
CA LYS A 54 -13.02 16.10 11.58
C LYS A 54 -11.81 15.25 11.96
N PHE A 55 -10.64 15.82 11.75
CA PHE A 55 -9.35 15.30 12.20
C PHE A 55 -8.51 16.45 12.75
N GLU A 56 -7.42 16.15 13.44
CA GLU A 56 -6.60 17.17 14.08
C GLU A 56 -5.11 17.01 13.74
N ASN A 57 -4.34 18.11 13.84
CA ASN A 57 -2.88 18.06 13.77
C ASN A 57 -2.27 17.69 15.14
N GLU A 58 -0.95 17.74 15.22
CA GLU A 58 -0.20 17.49 16.47
C GLU A 58 -0.57 18.45 17.58
N ASN A 59 -0.85 19.72 17.26
CA ASN A 59 -1.18 20.80 18.19
C ASN A 59 -2.65 20.75 18.67
N GLY A 60 -3.47 19.88 18.08
CA GLY A 60 -4.91 19.80 18.38
C GLY A 60 -5.77 20.76 17.57
N ASP A 61 -5.22 21.42 16.55
CA ASP A 61 -6.02 22.22 15.62
C ASP A 61 -6.89 21.28 14.77
N ILE A 62 -8.16 21.66 14.61
CA ILE A 62 -9.18 20.84 13.98
C ILE A 62 -9.31 21.20 12.50
N PHE A 63 -9.33 20.17 11.66
CA PHE A 63 -9.45 20.26 10.21
C PHE A 63 -10.62 19.42 9.69
N THR A 64 -11.06 19.78 8.49
CA THR A 64 -11.99 19.06 7.63
C THR A 64 -11.46 19.07 6.21
N LEU A 65 -12.03 18.30 5.28
CA LEU A 65 -11.64 18.38 3.87
C LEU A 65 -11.84 19.79 3.28
N ASN A 66 -12.78 20.56 3.82
CA ASN A 66 -13.04 21.94 3.34
C ASN A 66 -11.88 22.92 3.60
N ASP A 67 -11.00 22.61 4.56
CA ASP A 67 -9.84 23.46 4.85
C ASP A 67 -8.74 23.31 3.79
N PHE A 68 -8.88 22.32 2.90
CA PHE A 68 -7.96 22.00 1.81
C PHE A 68 -8.58 22.15 0.41
N GLN A 69 -9.60 22.98 0.27
CA GLN A 69 -10.26 23.22 -1.02
C GLN A 69 -9.25 23.65 -2.11
N GLU A 70 -9.60 23.38 -3.37
CA GLU A 70 -8.77 23.65 -4.54
C GLU A 70 -7.49 22.79 -4.67
N LYS A 71 -7.26 21.87 -3.73
CA LYS A 71 -6.15 20.91 -3.78
C LYS A 71 -6.65 19.50 -4.01
N VAL A 72 -5.84 18.71 -4.70
CA VAL A 72 -5.99 17.26 -4.71
C VAL A 72 -5.36 16.70 -3.45
N LEU A 73 -6.05 15.80 -2.76
CA LEU A 73 -5.55 15.22 -1.51
C LEU A 73 -5.39 13.70 -1.65
N LEU A 74 -4.29 13.19 -1.16
CA LEU A 74 -4.11 11.77 -0.90
C LEU A 74 -4.22 11.54 0.61
N ILE A 75 -5.40 11.12 1.06
CA ILE A 75 -5.65 10.77 2.46
C ILE A 75 -5.15 9.34 2.67
N ASN A 76 -4.14 9.14 3.49
CA ASN A 76 -3.66 7.82 3.87
C ASN A 76 -4.07 7.49 5.31
N LEU A 77 -4.90 6.46 5.50
CA LEU A 77 -5.33 6.00 6.82
C LEU A 77 -4.36 4.93 7.31
N TRP A 78 -3.73 5.20 8.46
CA TRP A 78 -2.64 4.37 8.99
C TRP A 78 -2.66 4.27 10.51
N ALA A 79 -1.82 3.38 11.07
CA ALA A 79 -1.62 3.26 12.51
C ALA A 79 -0.21 2.73 12.83
N THR A 80 0.31 3.02 14.01
CA THR A 80 1.66 2.57 14.43
C THR A 80 1.76 1.06 14.65
N TRP A 81 0.64 0.38 14.86
CA TRP A 81 0.55 -1.09 14.97
C TRP A 81 0.38 -1.79 13.60
N CYS A 82 0.19 -1.04 12.52
CA CYS A 82 0.01 -1.55 11.17
C CYS A 82 1.38 -1.61 10.46
N GLU A 83 2.01 -2.77 10.44
CA GLU A 83 3.35 -2.92 9.84
C GLU A 83 3.40 -2.51 8.36
N PRO A 84 2.48 -3.01 7.48
CA PRO A 84 2.49 -2.57 6.08
C PRO A 84 2.25 -1.07 5.89
N CYS A 85 1.54 -0.40 6.82
CA CYS A 85 1.39 1.06 6.78
C CYS A 85 2.72 1.78 7.02
N LYS A 86 3.55 1.25 7.95
CA LYS A 86 4.86 1.82 8.25
C LYS A 86 5.84 1.63 7.09
N GLU A 87 5.77 0.48 6.44
CA GLU A 87 6.63 0.16 5.29
C GLU A 87 6.41 1.11 4.11
N GLU A 88 5.18 1.55 3.85
CA GLU A 88 4.86 2.44 2.74
C GLU A 88 5.13 3.93 3.04
N MET A 89 5.26 4.34 4.31
CA MET A 89 5.33 5.74 4.70
C MET A 89 6.51 6.51 4.07
N PRO A 90 7.73 5.94 3.93
CA PRO A 90 8.82 6.63 3.25
C PRO A 90 8.53 6.93 1.77
N SER A 91 7.79 6.06 1.08
CA SER A 91 7.39 6.29 -0.30
C SER A 91 6.29 7.37 -0.40
N LEU A 92 5.38 7.45 0.59
CA LEU A 92 4.41 8.55 0.71
C LEU A 92 5.10 9.90 0.93
N ASP A 93 6.10 9.94 1.80
CA ASP A 93 6.92 11.14 2.02
C ASP A 93 7.62 11.59 0.74
N SER A 94 8.21 10.64 0.03
CA SER A 94 8.85 10.86 -1.27
C SER A 94 7.86 11.35 -2.32
N LEU A 95 6.63 10.77 -2.36
CA LEU A 95 5.59 11.17 -3.30
C LEU A 95 5.27 12.67 -3.22
N GLN A 96 5.21 13.23 -2.01
CA GLN A 96 4.93 14.66 -1.84
C GLN A 96 5.95 15.53 -2.60
N SER A 97 7.20 15.11 -2.72
CA SER A 97 8.25 15.88 -3.40
C SER A 97 8.06 16.01 -4.91
N TYR A 98 7.20 15.20 -5.52
CA TYR A 98 6.88 15.26 -6.96
C TYR A 98 5.84 16.34 -7.31
N PHE A 99 5.22 16.98 -6.30
CA PHE A 99 4.10 17.89 -6.48
C PHE A 99 4.25 19.16 -5.64
N ASP A 100 3.73 20.27 -6.15
CA ASP A 100 3.59 21.51 -5.38
C ASP A 100 2.52 21.33 -4.27
N LYS A 101 2.86 21.71 -3.05
CA LYS A 101 1.95 21.65 -1.90
C LYS A 101 0.72 22.57 -2.03
N ASN A 102 0.72 23.49 -2.97
CA ASN A 102 -0.43 24.31 -3.30
C ASN A 102 -1.45 23.57 -4.18
N GLU A 103 -1.04 22.52 -4.89
CA GLU A 103 -1.88 21.77 -5.82
C GLU A 103 -2.24 20.37 -5.28
N PHE A 104 -1.32 19.74 -4.54
CA PHE A 104 -1.47 18.38 -4.03
C PHE A 104 -0.88 18.24 -2.63
N LEU A 105 -1.60 17.53 -1.76
CA LEU A 105 -1.11 17.18 -0.42
C LEU A 105 -1.32 15.69 -0.11
N VAL A 106 -0.30 15.09 0.46
CA VAL A 106 -0.40 13.81 1.17
C VAL A 106 -0.75 14.11 2.61
N LEU A 107 -1.87 13.58 3.09
CA LEU A 107 -2.36 13.74 4.47
C LEU A 107 -2.47 12.37 5.14
N PRO A 108 -1.41 11.87 5.79
CA PRO A 108 -1.48 10.67 6.61
C PRO A 108 -2.31 10.96 7.87
N ILE A 109 -3.40 10.20 8.06
CA ILE A 109 -4.26 10.31 9.23
C ILE A 109 -4.06 9.08 10.12
N ASN A 110 -3.47 9.30 11.28
CA ASN A 110 -3.21 8.25 12.26
C ASN A 110 -4.49 7.90 13.02
N LEU A 111 -4.75 6.60 13.17
CA LEU A 111 -5.94 6.03 13.81
C LEU A 111 -5.65 5.39 15.17
N ASP A 112 -4.48 5.61 15.73
CA ASP A 112 -4.14 5.10 17.05
C ASP A 112 -5.03 5.72 18.12
N ARG A 113 -5.45 4.88 19.07
CA ARG A 113 -6.09 5.35 20.29
C ARG A 113 -5.02 5.56 21.35
N GLY A 114 -4.76 6.80 21.72
CA GLY A 114 -3.79 7.10 22.75
C GLY A 114 -2.86 8.27 22.40
N PRO A 115 -1.70 8.35 23.04
CA PRO A 115 -0.81 9.49 22.86
C PRO A 115 -0.31 9.60 21.41
N LYS A 116 -0.45 10.77 20.80
CA LYS A 116 0.05 11.14 19.47
C LYS A 116 1.56 10.90 19.33
N LYS A 117 2.28 10.96 20.45
CA LYS A 117 3.73 10.81 20.52
C LYS A 117 4.25 9.58 19.76
N LYS A 118 3.54 8.44 19.79
CA LYS A 118 4.00 7.24 19.05
C LYS A 118 4.09 7.46 17.55
N ALA A 119 3.12 8.16 16.98
CA ALA A 119 3.11 8.45 15.54
C ALA A 119 4.16 9.52 15.21
N LEU A 120 4.35 10.51 16.07
CA LEU A 120 5.37 11.56 15.91
C LEU A 120 6.77 10.95 16.02
N ASP A 121 7.05 10.13 17.05
CA ASP A 121 8.33 9.42 17.19
C ASP A 121 8.64 8.57 15.95
N PHE A 122 7.62 7.90 15.38
CA PHE A 122 7.80 7.13 14.15
C PHE A 122 8.23 8.03 12.97
N PHE A 123 7.62 9.20 12.80
CA PHE A 123 8.01 10.15 11.75
C PHE A 123 9.45 10.63 11.93
N ASP A 124 9.84 10.94 13.17
CA ASP A 124 11.22 11.37 13.50
C ASP A 124 12.23 10.23 13.25
N ASP A 125 11.94 9.02 13.74
CA ASP A 125 12.83 7.86 13.63
C ASP A 125 13.07 7.42 12.18
N PHE A 126 12.07 7.60 11.30
CA PHE A 126 12.14 7.24 9.89
C PHE A 126 12.50 8.41 8.96
N GLY A 127 12.74 9.61 9.52
CA GLY A 127 13.11 10.78 8.76
C GLY A 127 12.04 11.25 7.78
N ILE A 128 10.76 11.11 8.13
CA ILE A 128 9.61 11.60 7.36
C ILE A 128 9.52 13.11 7.56
N THR A 129 9.71 13.90 6.51
CA THR A 129 9.88 15.35 6.62
C THR A 129 9.07 16.17 5.60
N ASN A 130 8.61 15.56 4.51
CA ASN A 130 7.85 16.26 3.47
C ASN A 130 6.36 16.31 3.78
N ILE A 131 5.86 15.40 4.61
CA ILE A 131 4.46 15.27 5.01
C ILE A 131 4.31 15.38 6.53
N GLU A 132 3.12 15.80 6.97
CA GLU A 132 2.77 15.89 8.39
C GLU A 132 1.66 14.89 8.70
N THR A 133 1.70 14.27 9.89
CA THR A 133 0.64 13.34 10.30
C THR A 133 -0.49 14.07 11.01
N PHE A 134 -1.72 13.67 10.69
CA PHE A 134 -2.95 14.09 11.36
C PHE A 134 -3.51 12.92 12.18
N PHE A 135 -4.57 13.18 12.96
CA PHE A 135 -5.09 12.23 13.94
C PHE A 135 -6.62 12.17 13.93
N ASP A 136 -7.17 10.95 13.93
CA ASP A 136 -8.58 10.64 14.18
C ASP A 136 -8.66 9.53 15.25
N ASP A 137 -8.40 9.87 16.51
CA ASP A 137 -8.36 8.96 17.65
C ASP A 137 -9.69 8.25 17.93
N LYS A 138 -10.80 8.84 17.47
CA LYS A 138 -12.16 8.30 17.58
C LYS A 138 -12.52 7.37 16.43
N ASN A 139 -11.69 7.29 15.41
CA ASN A 139 -11.92 6.49 14.20
C ASN A 139 -13.28 6.84 13.54
N ASN A 140 -13.58 8.13 13.40
CA ASN A 140 -14.78 8.61 12.73
C ASN A 140 -14.67 8.43 11.23
N ILE A 141 -13.54 8.81 10.64
CA ILE A 141 -13.27 8.71 9.20
C ILE A 141 -13.39 7.27 8.72
N PRO A 142 -12.69 6.26 9.33
CA PRO A 142 -12.83 4.86 8.94
C PRO A 142 -14.27 4.34 8.91
N ARG A 143 -15.08 4.74 9.89
CA ARG A 143 -16.51 4.37 9.96
C ARG A 143 -17.32 5.02 8.85
N GLU A 144 -17.10 6.32 8.60
CA GLU A 144 -17.81 7.07 7.57
C GLU A 144 -17.50 6.52 6.17
N VAL A 145 -16.22 6.29 5.86
CA VAL A 145 -15.78 5.78 4.54
C VAL A 145 -15.86 4.25 4.42
N LYS A 146 -16.29 3.56 5.49
CA LYS A 146 -16.56 2.10 5.54
C LYS A 146 -15.36 1.25 5.16
N ILE A 147 -14.19 1.53 5.73
CA ILE A 147 -13.02 0.67 5.55
C ILE A 147 -13.03 -0.48 6.56
N LEU A 148 -12.46 -1.64 6.14
CA LEU A 148 -12.41 -2.86 6.94
C LEU A 148 -11.01 -3.21 7.45
N GLY A 149 -9.98 -2.50 6.97
CA GLY A 149 -8.58 -2.77 7.32
C GLY A 149 -7.66 -1.63 6.90
N LEU A 150 -6.37 -1.75 7.23
CA LEU A 150 -5.33 -0.78 6.90
C LEU A 150 -4.19 -1.46 6.12
N PRO A 151 -3.43 -0.69 5.33
CA PRO A 151 -3.65 0.70 4.96
C PRO A 151 -4.76 0.89 3.93
N VAL A 152 -5.35 2.08 3.91
CA VAL A 152 -6.26 2.52 2.85
C VAL A 152 -5.93 3.97 2.49
N ALA A 153 -5.81 4.24 1.21
CA ALA A 153 -5.67 5.60 0.72
C ALA A 153 -6.89 6.03 -0.11
N LEU A 154 -7.29 7.29 0.06
CA LEU A 154 -8.39 7.93 -0.67
C LEU A 154 -7.81 9.09 -1.49
N LEU A 155 -8.05 9.11 -2.78
CA LEU A 155 -7.73 10.25 -3.64
C LEU A 155 -8.96 11.15 -3.71
N ILE A 156 -8.82 12.37 -3.19
CA ILE A 156 -9.86 13.39 -3.16
C ILE A 156 -9.51 14.47 -4.18
N ASN A 157 -10.43 14.80 -5.07
CA ASN A 157 -10.21 15.85 -6.05
C ASN A 157 -10.46 17.26 -5.46
N LYS A 158 -10.19 18.31 -6.25
CA LYS A 158 -10.35 19.72 -5.86
C LYS A 158 -11.78 20.10 -5.41
N ASN A 159 -12.78 19.32 -5.81
CA ASN A 159 -14.19 19.51 -5.44
C ASN A 159 -14.58 18.77 -4.15
N GLY A 160 -13.62 18.10 -3.48
CA GLY A 160 -13.88 17.32 -2.26
C GLY A 160 -14.52 15.95 -2.52
N LEU A 161 -14.48 15.45 -3.76
CA LEU A 161 -14.99 14.13 -4.11
C LEU A 161 -13.90 13.08 -4.03
N GLU A 162 -14.20 11.93 -3.44
CA GLU A 162 -13.37 10.74 -3.55
C GLU A 162 -13.49 10.19 -4.96
N VAL A 163 -12.41 10.24 -5.73
CA VAL A 163 -12.35 9.79 -7.13
C VAL A 163 -11.68 8.44 -7.29
N ALA A 164 -10.84 8.06 -6.33
CA ALA A 164 -10.21 6.74 -6.29
C ALA A 164 -9.92 6.31 -4.87
N ARG A 165 -9.85 5.00 -4.66
CA ARG A 165 -9.48 4.37 -3.40
C ARG A 165 -8.48 3.26 -3.67
N LEU A 166 -7.44 3.17 -2.84
CA LEU A 166 -6.48 2.09 -2.84
C LEU A 166 -6.57 1.33 -1.52
N ILE A 167 -6.66 0.01 -1.58
CA ILE A 167 -6.71 -0.87 -0.40
C ILE A 167 -5.47 -1.74 -0.39
N GLY A 168 -4.75 -1.74 0.72
CA GLY A 168 -3.50 -2.46 0.90
C GLY A 168 -2.26 -1.60 0.64
N PRO A 169 -1.07 -2.12 1.02
CA PRO A 169 0.18 -1.38 0.90
C PRO A 169 0.58 -1.18 -0.55
N THR A 170 1.27 -0.06 -0.81
CA THR A 170 1.72 0.26 -2.17
C THR A 170 3.05 1.01 -2.18
N GLU A 171 3.75 0.94 -3.32
CA GLU A 171 4.91 1.78 -3.61
C GLU A 171 4.44 3.07 -4.27
N TRP A 172 4.36 4.15 -3.48
CA TRP A 172 3.76 5.42 -3.90
C TRP A 172 4.57 6.18 -4.94
N THR A 173 5.83 5.82 -5.14
CA THR A 173 6.69 6.39 -6.19
C THR A 173 6.57 5.67 -7.53
N ASP A 174 5.67 4.67 -7.67
CA ASP A 174 5.37 4.06 -8.98
C ASP A 174 4.85 5.12 -9.96
N ILE A 175 5.43 5.11 -11.17
CA ILE A 175 5.11 6.10 -12.21
C ILE A 175 3.61 6.16 -12.55
N LYS A 176 2.92 5.03 -12.49
CA LYS A 176 1.47 4.96 -12.78
C LYS A 176 0.65 5.72 -11.75
N ILE A 177 1.07 5.69 -10.48
CA ILE A 177 0.42 6.42 -9.39
C ILE A 177 0.68 7.92 -9.55
N ILE A 178 1.93 8.29 -9.81
CA ILE A 178 2.32 9.68 -10.05
C ILE A 178 1.53 10.25 -11.25
N GLU A 179 1.39 9.51 -12.34
CA GLU A 179 0.62 9.93 -13.51
C GLU A 179 -0.88 10.05 -13.22
N LEU A 180 -1.46 9.13 -12.43
CA LEU A 180 -2.85 9.23 -11.98
C LEU A 180 -3.10 10.51 -11.19
N ILE A 181 -2.25 10.79 -10.19
CA ILE A 181 -2.35 11.99 -9.35
C ILE A 181 -2.15 13.24 -10.22
N ARG A 182 -1.16 13.24 -11.12
CA ARG A 182 -0.88 14.37 -12.01
C ARG A 182 -2.07 14.69 -12.90
N LYS A 183 -2.79 13.68 -13.38
CA LYS A 183 -4.04 13.86 -14.14
C LYS A 183 -5.10 14.56 -13.30
N GLU A 184 -5.30 14.15 -12.05
CA GLU A 184 -6.29 14.80 -11.16
C GLU A 184 -5.89 16.25 -10.81
N VAL A 185 -4.59 16.52 -10.62
CA VAL A 185 -4.07 17.88 -10.37
C VAL A 185 -4.30 18.79 -11.58
N SER A 186 -4.24 18.25 -12.79
CA SER A 186 -4.42 19.03 -14.05
C SER A 186 -5.89 19.32 -14.39
N ASN A 187 -6.85 18.63 -13.76
CA ASN A 187 -8.29 18.85 -13.92
C ASN A 187 -8.77 20.01 -13.03
#